data_6ef196e0aaba24a9ea0f11135d7401fe
#
_entry.id   6ef196e0aaba24a9ea0f11135d7401fe
#
_cell.length_a   1.000
_cell.length_b   1.000
_cell.length_c   1.000
_cell.angle_alpha   90.00
_cell.angle_beta   90.00
_cell.angle_gamma   90.00
#
_symmetry.space_group_name_H-M   'P 1'
#
loop_
_entity.id
_entity.type
_entity.pdbx_description
1 polymer ?
#
loop_
_entity_poly.entity_id
_entity_poly.type
_entity_poly.pdbx_seq_one_letter_code
_entity_poly.pdbx_strand_id
1 'polypeptide(L)'
;MSINRGDIFYVNPSETVGSEQRSGRPAIIVSNPLCNEHSPVVEVVYQTCQYKKPMPTHVRIESAGKRSTALCEQISSVDVSRLGDFKGHLTDREMAQVDVALMASLDLHPIPRQAKVRPVGPDVDDAALALIALRFLEGFLQKRC
;
A
#
# COMPACT_ATOMS: atom_id res chain seq x y z
N MET A 1 16.41 -12.50 -1.82
CA MET A 1 16.06 -11.55 -0.73
C MET A 1 14.56 -11.66 -0.49
N SER A 2 14.16 -11.90 0.73
CA SER A 2 12.74 -11.91 1.11
C SER A 2 12.26 -10.48 1.28
N ILE A 3 11.15 -10.11 0.63
CA ILE A 3 10.53 -8.80 0.74
C ILE A 3 9.21 -8.98 1.48
N ASN A 4 9.10 -8.37 2.65
CA ASN A 4 7.92 -8.49 3.49
C ASN A 4 7.10 -7.18 3.49
N ARG A 5 5.80 -7.32 3.65
CA ARG A 5 4.93 -6.15 3.86
C ARG A 5 5.33 -5.42 5.14
N GLY A 6 5.54 -4.13 5.07
CA GLY A 6 6.05 -3.30 6.16
C GLY A 6 7.56 -3.10 6.15
N ASP A 7 8.30 -3.80 5.30
CA ASP A 7 9.73 -3.52 5.11
C ASP A 7 9.93 -2.14 4.50
N ILE A 8 11.01 -1.49 4.89
CA ILE A 8 11.43 -0.19 4.36
C ILE A 8 12.71 -0.38 3.56
N PHE A 9 12.64 -0.03 2.28
CA PHE A 9 13.79 -0.02 1.38
C PHE A 9 14.04 1.38 0.83
N TYR A 10 15.30 1.69 0.55
CA TYR A 10 15.60 2.83 -0.31
C TYR A 10 15.24 2.47 -1.75
N VAL A 11 14.40 3.27 -2.38
CA VAL A 11 14.03 3.10 -3.78
C VAL A 11 14.90 4.01 -4.63
N ASN A 12 15.64 3.42 -5.56
CA ASN A 12 16.51 4.18 -6.47
C ASN A 12 15.68 5.08 -7.40
N PRO A 13 16.21 6.26 -7.76
CA PRO A 13 15.50 7.18 -8.62
C PRO A 13 15.25 6.58 -10.01
N SER A 14 14.18 7.04 -10.66
CA SER A 14 13.87 6.74 -12.05
C SER A 14 13.36 7.99 -12.76
N GLU A 15 13.23 7.92 -14.07
CA GLU A 15 12.57 8.96 -14.84
C GLU A 15 11.09 9.05 -14.43
N THR A 16 10.64 10.26 -14.17
CA THR A 16 9.27 10.54 -13.73
C THR A 16 8.74 11.79 -14.41
N VAL A 17 7.41 11.95 -14.39
CA VAL A 17 6.73 13.08 -15.02
C VAL A 17 6.07 13.97 -13.95
N GLY A 18 6.20 15.28 -14.09
CA GLY A 18 5.51 16.23 -13.23
C GLY A 18 5.90 16.15 -11.76
N SER A 19 4.91 15.96 -10.90
CA SER A 19 5.05 15.88 -9.44
C SER A 19 5.31 14.48 -8.88
N GLU A 20 5.52 13.49 -9.74
CA GLU A 20 5.90 12.15 -9.31
C GLU A 20 7.24 12.17 -8.56
N GLN A 21 7.45 11.16 -7.73
CA GLN A 21 8.66 11.06 -6.91
C GLN A 21 9.90 10.84 -7.79
N ARG A 22 10.75 11.85 -7.92
CA ARG A 22 11.95 11.84 -8.78
C ARG A 22 13.21 11.37 -8.08
N SER A 23 13.41 11.82 -6.85
CA SER A 23 14.60 11.48 -6.09
C SER A 23 14.47 10.13 -5.41
N GLY A 24 15.58 9.40 -5.30
CA GLY A 24 15.62 8.20 -4.48
C GLY A 24 15.20 8.51 -3.04
N ARG A 25 14.35 7.65 -2.46
CA ARG A 25 13.81 7.81 -1.11
C ARG A 25 13.52 6.48 -0.45
N PRO A 26 13.50 6.47 0.88
CA PRO A 26 12.91 5.35 1.61
C PRO A 26 11.42 5.21 1.26
N ALA A 27 10.99 3.97 1.10
CA ALA A 27 9.60 3.62 0.86
C ALA A 27 9.24 2.34 1.60
N ILE A 28 7.98 2.25 1.98
CA ILE A 28 7.40 1.13 2.74
C ILE A 28 6.75 0.18 1.75
N ILE A 29 7.07 -1.09 1.82
CA ILE A 29 6.38 -2.15 1.06
C ILE A 29 4.97 -2.32 1.62
N VAL A 30 3.96 -2.11 0.79
CA VAL A 30 2.55 -2.22 1.18
C VAL A 30 1.80 -3.31 0.43
N SER A 31 2.38 -3.89 -0.60
CA SER A 31 1.82 -5.04 -1.32
C SER A 31 1.77 -6.28 -0.43
N ASN A 32 0.80 -7.15 -0.71
CA ASN A 32 0.63 -8.36 0.08
C ASN A 32 1.80 -9.34 -0.09
N PRO A 33 2.05 -10.20 0.91
CA PRO A 33 3.19 -11.11 0.89
C PRO A 33 3.22 -12.06 -0.31
N LEU A 34 2.06 -12.52 -0.78
CA LEU A 34 1.97 -13.43 -1.91
C LEU A 34 2.38 -12.75 -3.23
N CYS A 35 1.97 -11.50 -3.43
CA CYS A 35 2.43 -10.69 -4.56
C CYS A 35 3.94 -10.44 -4.48
N ASN A 36 4.45 -10.12 -3.29
CA ASN A 36 5.88 -9.87 -3.09
C ASN A 36 6.76 -11.09 -3.41
N GLU A 37 6.24 -12.29 -3.20
CA GLU A 37 6.94 -13.55 -3.47
C GLU A 37 6.97 -13.91 -4.97
N HIS A 38 5.90 -13.60 -5.70
CA HIS A 38 5.70 -14.11 -7.07
C HIS A 38 5.73 -13.05 -8.16
N SER A 39 5.78 -11.77 -7.80
CA SER A 39 5.79 -10.67 -8.77
C SER A 39 7.16 -9.98 -8.82
N PRO A 40 7.63 -9.56 -10.00
CA PRO A 40 8.80 -8.71 -10.12
C PRO A 40 8.54 -7.26 -9.69
N VAL A 41 7.29 -6.93 -9.34
CA VAL A 41 6.84 -5.60 -8.97
C VAL A 41 6.24 -5.63 -7.58
N VAL A 42 6.53 -4.62 -6.77
CA VAL A 42 5.94 -4.39 -5.45
C VAL A 42 5.26 -3.02 -5.39
N GLU A 43 4.24 -2.90 -4.55
CA GLU A 43 3.62 -1.61 -4.26
C GLU A 43 4.28 -0.99 -3.05
N VAL A 44 4.62 0.29 -3.16
CA VAL A 44 5.29 1.04 -2.11
C VAL A 44 4.58 2.34 -1.79
N VAL A 45 4.77 2.82 -0.57
CA VAL A 45 4.41 4.16 -0.11
C VAL A 45 5.70 4.90 0.24
N TYR A 46 5.93 6.05 -0.38
CA TYR A 46 7.11 6.87 -0.10
C TYR A 46 7.00 7.55 1.25
N GLN A 47 8.15 7.77 1.88
CA GLN A 47 8.26 8.52 3.12
C GLN A 47 9.26 9.67 3.00
N THR A 48 9.06 10.69 3.84
CA THR A 48 9.90 11.89 3.86
C THR A 48 10.24 12.28 5.29
N CYS A 49 11.47 12.77 5.50
CA CYS A 49 11.89 13.38 6.77
C CYS A 49 11.53 14.88 6.85
N GLN A 50 11.06 15.48 5.76
CA GLN A 50 10.60 16.87 5.78
C GLN A 50 9.26 16.96 6.51
N TYR A 51 9.07 18.09 7.21
CA TYR A 51 7.77 18.35 7.85
C TYR A 51 6.65 18.34 6.82
N LYS A 52 5.59 17.65 7.14
CA LYS A 52 4.34 17.65 6.39
C LYS A 52 3.17 17.99 7.30
N LYS A 53 2.27 18.81 6.79
CA LYS A 53 1.02 19.10 7.49
C LYS A 53 0.25 17.80 7.74
N PRO A 54 -0.31 17.59 8.94
CA PRO A 54 -1.12 16.40 9.20
C PRO A 54 -2.29 16.28 8.22
N MET A 55 -2.45 15.08 7.68
CA MET A 55 -3.54 14.69 6.78
C MET A 55 -3.98 13.26 7.08
N PRO A 56 -5.22 12.86 6.74
CA PRO A 56 -5.67 11.46 6.93
C PRO A 56 -4.81 10.43 6.20
N THR A 57 -4.09 10.84 5.14
CA THR A 57 -3.18 9.99 4.34
C THR A 57 -1.74 10.01 4.83
N HIS A 58 -1.43 10.80 5.87
CA HIS A 58 -0.09 10.91 6.44
C HIS A 58 0.04 10.08 7.71
N VAL A 59 1.08 9.27 7.80
CA VAL A 59 1.38 8.46 8.99
C VAL A 59 2.80 8.75 9.47
N ARG A 60 2.92 9.04 10.76
CA ARG A 60 4.23 9.23 11.39
C ARG A 60 4.90 7.89 11.64
N ILE A 61 6.14 7.76 11.18
CA ILE A 61 6.97 6.58 11.32
C ILE A 61 8.18 6.92 12.19
N GLU A 62 8.42 6.11 13.21
CA GLU A 62 9.53 6.27 14.15
C GLU A 62 10.47 5.05 14.18
N SER A 63 10.01 3.90 13.68
CA SER A 63 10.74 2.63 13.73
C SER A 63 11.96 2.52 12.82
N ALA A 64 12.12 3.40 11.85
CA ALA A 64 13.21 3.36 10.87
C ALA A 64 14.45 4.21 11.23
N GLY A 65 14.68 4.45 12.51
CA GLY A 65 15.83 5.21 13.01
C GLY A 65 15.73 6.73 12.87
N LYS A 66 15.11 7.24 11.83
CA LYS A 66 14.77 8.66 11.66
C LYS A 66 13.27 8.84 11.62
N ARG A 67 12.80 9.82 12.39
CA ARG A 67 11.40 10.23 12.32
C ARG A 67 11.05 10.68 10.92
N SER A 68 10.05 10.07 10.32
CA SER A 68 9.59 10.34 8.96
C SER A 68 8.07 10.32 8.87
N THR A 69 7.53 10.77 7.75
CA THR A 69 6.11 10.71 7.44
C THR A 69 5.91 9.85 6.19
N ALA A 70 5.10 8.81 6.30
CA ALA A 70 4.63 8.06 5.17
C ALA A 70 3.54 8.85 4.44
N LEU A 71 3.65 8.96 3.13
CA LEU A 71 2.76 9.72 2.26
C LEU A 71 1.87 8.72 1.50
N CYS A 72 0.78 8.29 2.14
CA CYS A 72 -0.08 7.24 1.60
C CYS A 72 -0.90 7.66 0.36
N GLU A 73 -0.84 8.92 -0.03
CA GLU A 73 -1.31 9.41 -1.33
C GLU A 73 -0.29 9.21 -2.47
N GLN A 74 0.96 8.86 -2.14
CA GLN A 74 2.04 8.59 -3.09
C GLN A 74 2.35 7.10 -3.15
N ILE A 75 1.39 6.33 -3.63
CA ILE A 75 1.54 4.90 -3.87
C ILE A 75 2.16 4.69 -5.25
N SER A 76 3.15 3.84 -5.35
CA SER A 76 3.82 3.54 -6.62
C SER A 76 4.09 2.06 -6.77
N SER A 77 3.96 1.58 -8.00
CA SER A 77 4.45 0.27 -8.41
C SER A 77 5.94 0.39 -8.75
N VAL A 78 6.76 -0.41 -8.11
CA VAL A 78 8.22 -0.36 -8.23
C VAL A 78 8.74 -1.75 -8.60
N ASP A 79 9.57 -1.83 -9.64
CA ASP A 79 10.29 -3.05 -9.96
C ASP A 79 11.27 -3.39 -8.82
N VAL A 80 11.34 -4.67 -8.45
CA VAL A 80 12.19 -5.14 -7.34
C VAL A 80 13.67 -4.77 -7.55
N SER A 81 14.12 -4.67 -8.79
CA SER A 81 15.50 -4.25 -9.12
C SER A 81 15.83 -2.82 -8.68
N ARG A 82 14.82 -1.99 -8.43
CA ARG A 82 15.00 -0.62 -7.91
C ARG A 82 15.08 -0.52 -6.40
N LEU A 83 14.82 -1.62 -5.69
CA LEU A 83 14.99 -1.67 -4.24
C LEU A 83 16.48 -1.71 -3.90
N GLY A 84 16.95 -0.70 -3.21
CA GLY A 84 18.30 -0.60 -2.70
C GLY A 84 18.42 -1.12 -1.27
N ASP A 85 19.06 -0.34 -0.41
CA ASP A 85 19.34 -0.75 0.98
C ASP A 85 18.05 -0.95 1.79
N PHE A 86 18.02 -2.03 2.55
CA PHE A 86 17.04 -2.25 3.61
C PHE A 86 17.26 -1.25 4.73
N LYS A 87 16.20 -0.56 5.16
CA LYS A 87 16.26 0.51 6.17
C LYS A 87 15.56 0.16 7.49
N GLY A 88 14.76 -0.86 7.52
CA GLY A 88 14.03 -1.29 8.70
C GLY A 88 12.67 -1.89 8.39
N HIS A 89 11.89 -2.08 9.43
CA HIS A 89 10.55 -2.65 9.35
C HIS A 89 9.61 -1.86 10.26
N LEU A 90 8.38 -1.62 9.80
CA LEU A 90 7.36 -0.97 10.61
C LEU A 90 6.96 -1.84 11.80
N THR A 91 6.61 -1.19 12.91
CA THR A 91 5.87 -1.88 13.97
C THR A 91 4.46 -2.24 13.50
N ASP A 92 3.84 -3.24 14.14
CA ASP A 92 2.45 -3.63 13.84
C ASP A 92 1.48 -2.44 13.98
N ARG A 93 1.71 -1.57 14.96
CA ARG A 93 0.93 -0.36 15.17
C ARG A 93 1.08 0.63 14.01
N GLU A 94 2.30 0.89 13.57
CA GLU A 94 2.56 1.77 12.43
C GLU A 94 1.96 1.19 11.14
N MET A 95 2.07 -0.13 10.94
CA MET A 95 1.48 -0.80 9.78
C MET A 95 -0.05 -0.69 9.78
N ALA A 96 -0.69 -0.85 10.94
CA ALA A 96 -2.13 -0.65 11.07
C ALA A 96 -2.56 0.79 10.73
N GLN A 97 -1.76 1.78 11.13
CA GLN A 97 -2.00 3.18 10.78
C GLN A 97 -1.83 3.43 9.27
N VAL A 98 -0.84 2.81 8.64
CA VAL A 98 -0.65 2.85 7.19
C VAL A 98 -1.83 2.21 6.46
N ASP A 99 -2.35 1.09 6.95
CA ASP A 99 -3.55 0.45 6.40
C ASP A 99 -4.75 1.41 6.38
N VAL A 100 -5.01 2.08 7.49
CA VAL A 100 -6.11 3.07 7.60
C VAL A 100 -5.87 4.26 6.65
N ALA A 101 -4.66 4.76 6.56
CA ALA A 101 -4.31 5.87 5.67
C ALA A 101 -4.42 5.48 4.19
N LEU A 102 -4.08 4.24 3.82
CA LEU A 102 -4.27 3.70 2.47
C LEU A 102 -5.75 3.56 2.14
N MET A 103 -6.58 3.10 3.08
CA MET A 103 -8.03 3.06 2.90
C MET A 103 -8.59 4.46 2.65
N ALA A 104 -8.12 5.47 3.37
CA ALA A 104 -8.51 6.87 3.15
C ALA A 104 -8.05 7.39 1.78
N SER A 105 -6.80 7.10 1.40
CA SER A 105 -6.21 7.54 0.13
C SER A 105 -6.93 6.97 -1.08
N LEU A 106 -7.32 5.71 -1.02
CA LEU A 106 -7.97 4.98 -2.12
C LEU A 106 -9.49 4.95 -2.02
N ASP A 107 -10.07 5.61 -1.02
CA ASP A 107 -11.52 5.56 -0.71
C ASP A 107 -12.05 4.12 -0.57
N LEU A 108 -11.25 3.26 0.05
CA LEU A 108 -11.63 1.87 0.31
C LEU A 108 -12.47 1.78 1.59
N HIS A 109 -13.52 0.98 1.54
CA HIS A 109 -14.39 0.71 2.67
C HIS A 109 -14.30 -0.78 3.02
N PRO A 110 -14.30 -1.13 4.32
CA PRO A 110 -14.25 -2.52 4.76
C PRO A 110 -15.50 -3.31 4.34
N ILE A 111 -16.61 -2.59 4.13
CA ILE A 111 -17.83 -3.13 3.51
C ILE A 111 -17.95 -2.46 2.15
N PRO A 112 -17.99 -3.21 1.05
CA PRO A 112 -18.18 -2.62 -0.27
C PRO A 112 -19.42 -1.71 -0.22
N ARG A 113 -19.24 -0.43 -0.59
CA ARG A 113 -20.40 0.40 -0.89
C ARG A 113 -21.23 -0.40 -1.88
N GLN A 114 -22.56 -0.45 -1.69
CA GLN A 114 -23.43 -0.94 -2.74
C GLN A 114 -23.16 -0.06 -3.97
N ALA A 115 -22.20 -0.50 -4.75
CA ALA A 115 -21.95 0.14 -6.01
C ALA A 115 -23.25 0.01 -6.80
N LYS A 116 -23.73 1.11 -7.34
CA LYS A 116 -24.54 1.03 -8.56
C LYS A 116 -23.60 0.48 -9.64
N VAL A 117 -23.25 -0.79 -9.52
CA VAL A 117 -22.56 -1.51 -10.56
C VAL A 117 -23.53 -1.51 -11.72
N ARG A 118 -23.23 -0.75 -12.76
CA ARG A 118 -23.92 -0.95 -14.03
C ARG A 118 -23.64 -2.40 -14.39
N PRO A 119 -24.67 -3.26 -14.49
CA PRO A 119 -24.46 -4.65 -14.82
C PRO A 119 -23.68 -4.72 -16.13
N VAL A 120 -22.50 -5.32 -16.08
CA VAL A 120 -21.74 -5.66 -17.28
C VAL A 120 -22.40 -6.92 -17.83
N GLY A 121 -23.48 -6.74 -18.58
CA GLY A 121 -24.23 -7.84 -19.19
C GLY A 121 -25.54 -8.20 -18.45
N PRO A 122 -26.46 -8.90 -19.14
CA PRO A 122 -27.80 -9.15 -18.64
C PRO A 122 -27.93 -10.21 -17.53
N ASP A 123 -26.85 -10.87 -17.11
CA ASP A 123 -26.93 -12.09 -16.31
C ASP A 123 -26.10 -12.08 -15.01
N VAL A 124 -25.64 -10.93 -14.51
CA VAL A 124 -24.91 -10.89 -13.23
C VAL A 124 -25.87 -10.43 -12.14
N ASP A 125 -26.34 -11.39 -11.37
CA ASP A 125 -27.14 -11.19 -10.17
C ASP A 125 -26.32 -10.43 -9.11
N ASP A 126 -26.90 -9.36 -8.53
CA ASP A 126 -26.31 -8.58 -7.44
C ASP A 126 -25.93 -9.45 -6.23
N ALA A 127 -26.67 -10.52 -5.99
CA ALA A 127 -26.39 -11.50 -4.94
C ALA A 127 -25.09 -12.28 -5.23
N ALA A 128 -24.83 -12.63 -6.49
CA ALA A 128 -23.60 -13.32 -6.90
C ALA A 128 -22.36 -12.42 -6.76
N LEU A 129 -22.47 -11.13 -7.09
CA LEU A 129 -21.40 -10.15 -6.91
C LEU A 129 -21.11 -9.91 -5.42
N ALA A 130 -22.12 -9.81 -4.58
CA ALA A 130 -21.97 -9.70 -3.14
C ALA A 130 -21.27 -10.93 -2.54
N LEU A 131 -21.61 -12.13 -3.00
CA LEU A 131 -20.98 -13.39 -2.57
C LEU A 131 -19.51 -13.47 -2.98
N ILE A 132 -19.15 -13.02 -4.18
CA ILE A 132 -17.76 -12.96 -4.66
C ILE A 132 -16.95 -11.97 -3.81
N ALA A 133 -17.51 -10.80 -3.49
CA ALA A 133 -16.87 -9.80 -2.64
C ALA A 133 -16.65 -10.34 -1.21
N LEU A 134 -17.62 -11.04 -0.63
CA LEU A 134 -17.52 -11.69 0.68
C LEU A 134 -16.45 -12.77 0.71
N ARG A 135 -16.38 -13.62 -0.29
CA ARG A 135 -15.34 -14.66 -0.41
C ARG A 135 -13.94 -14.06 -0.55
N PHE A 136 -13.81 -12.94 -1.27
CA PHE A 136 -12.55 -12.22 -1.38
C PHE A 136 -12.11 -11.65 -0.02
N LEU A 137 -13.03 -11.06 0.74
CA LEU A 137 -12.78 -10.54 2.10
C LEU A 137 -12.44 -11.65 3.09
N GLU A 138 -13.15 -12.78 3.07
CA GLU A 138 -12.86 -13.95 3.92
C GLU A 138 -11.47 -14.51 3.62
N GLY A 139 -11.10 -14.66 2.35
CA GLY A 139 -9.76 -15.08 1.95
C GLY A 139 -8.67 -14.12 2.39
N PHE A 140 -8.96 -12.82 2.42
CA PHE A 140 -8.05 -11.78 2.91
C PHE A 140 -7.87 -11.81 4.43
N LEU A 141 -8.95 -12.06 5.19
CA LEU A 141 -8.93 -12.13 6.65
C LEU A 141 -8.25 -13.42 7.15
N GLN A 142 -8.45 -14.56 6.48
CA GLN A 142 -7.83 -15.83 6.85
C GLN A 142 -6.31 -15.85 6.64
N LYS A 143 -5.76 -15.04 5.74
CA LYS A 143 -4.31 -14.91 5.49
C LYS A 143 -3.59 -13.98 6.46
N ARG A 144 -4.30 -13.35 7.39
CA ARG A 144 -3.73 -12.50 8.45
C ARG A 144 -3.38 -13.27 9.74
N CYS A 145 -3.62 -14.53 9.76
CA CYS A 145 -3.21 -15.40 10.88
C CYS A 145 -1.81 -15.96 10.67
#